data_cca782cdfde1b6c4418966e242d5c5ba
#
_entry.id   cca782cdfde1b6c4418966e242d5c5ba
#
_cell.length_a   1.000
_cell.length_b   1.000
_cell.length_c   1.000
_cell.angle_alpha   90.00
_cell.angle_beta   90.00
_cell.angle_gamma   90.00
#
_symmetry.space_group_name_H-M   'P 1'
#
loop_
_entity.id
_entity.type
_entity.pdbx_description
1 polymer ?
#
loop_
_entity_poly.entity_id
_entity_poly.type
_entity_poly.pdbx_seq_one_letter_code
_entity_poly.pdbx_strand_id
1 'polypeptide(L)'
;MSSVLKADVLVVGGGTGGTAAAIQAARCGAKTILVSEFTWLGGMLTSAGVSAPDGNELAAFQTGLWGAFLQELQERQPEGLDWGWVSFFTYDPRIGAAIFADWVKCLPNLHWISGHKPQAVIKEADRILGVQFTDFTVLAGITLDATELGDLLALGEVSHRWGWEFQAEFGEASAPIAPNDLTQTYPVQAPTWVAIMQDFGEGAVAPEIPAPPIHNPDRFTDAWDNYTPEQFLNYGRLPGGLLMINWPIRGNDYGKKVDRLIGSETSQQEFLQESLWHSQSFTHFIQTQLGRRYGLAENIFPTSHTKNPAFALHPYYRESRRLQGITTIREQDILPITGGRVAKLPINAEGICEAVAIGNYANDHHYPSGDISLQPKSIRWGGRWTGTAFTIPYGALIPASTDGLLVCEKNISVSHIANGATRLQPTVMNIGQAAGMAAALCIERGCQPRELPVRVLQEALLQDSQASAKVIPLFNLTPDRSHWLKQQRYYCDRPSSYPASGNCPLSVDRSILVGKRQCRVPTLDRGKRQCRVPTLDRAQSSFSGIFHRRGEQDYALTLTEPLSIAHRTWKLVTLDPETDELLINYEAEKPLTVWARPNFSGVWLLVFRVELKESGFLQKS
;
A
#
# COMPACT_ATOMS: atom_id res chain seq x y z
N MET A 1 -1.78 -22.52 -35.30
CA MET A 1 -2.81 -22.75 -34.27
C MET A 1 -2.28 -22.16 -32.97
N SER A 2 -3.02 -21.27 -32.35
CA SER A 2 -2.68 -20.73 -31.01
C SER A 2 -2.60 -21.90 -30.02
N SER A 3 -1.55 -21.96 -29.19
CA SER A 3 -1.40 -23.01 -28.18
C SER A 3 -2.44 -22.83 -27.07
N VAL A 4 -2.97 -23.95 -26.55
CA VAL A 4 -3.93 -23.92 -25.45
C VAL A 4 -3.24 -24.46 -24.19
N LEU A 5 -3.13 -23.61 -23.17
CA LEU A 5 -2.63 -23.94 -21.84
C LEU A 5 -3.82 -24.21 -20.90
N LYS A 6 -3.57 -25.02 -19.85
CA LYS A 6 -4.59 -25.30 -18.83
C LYS A 6 -4.00 -25.10 -17.43
N ALA A 7 -4.77 -24.44 -16.58
CA ALA A 7 -4.46 -24.19 -15.19
C ALA A 7 -5.67 -24.47 -14.29
N ASP A 8 -5.45 -24.62 -12.99
CA ASP A 8 -6.53 -24.57 -12.01
C ASP A 8 -6.95 -23.11 -11.80
N VAL A 9 -5.97 -22.22 -11.66
CA VAL A 9 -6.15 -20.78 -11.45
C VAL A 9 -5.37 -20.01 -12.51
N LEU A 10 -6.04 -19.08 -13.20
CA LEU A 10 -5.43 -18.09 -14.09
C LEU A 10 -5.48 -16.71 -13.43
N VAL A 11 -4.36 -16.04 -13.32
CA VAL A 11 -4.28 -14.64 -12.90
C VAL A 11 -3.82 -13.80 -14.09
N VAL A 12 -4.61 -12.80 -14.46
CA VAL A 12 -4.31 -11.87 -15.56
C VAL A 12 -4.00 -10.49 -14.99
N GLY A 13 -2.73 -10.09 -15.09
CA GLY A 13 -2.19 -8.87 -14.53
C GLY A 13 -1.16 -9.13 -13.43
N GLY A 14 0.02 -8.54 -13.57
CA GLY A 14 1.15 -8.62 -12.61
C GLY A 14 1.17 -7.46 -11.62
N GLY A 15 0.01 -6.82 -11.36
CA GLY A 15 -0.15 -5.77 -10.37
C GLY A 15 0.09 -6.25 -8.94
N THR A 16 -0.11 -5.38 -7.96
CA THR A 16 0.09 -5.69 -6.54
C THR A 16 -0.80 -6.85 -6.08
N GLY A 17 -2.09 -6.76 -6.40
CA GLY A 17 -3.07 -7.81 -6.06
C GLY A 17 -2.88 -9.08 -6.87
N GLY A 18 -2.62 -8.95 -8.18
CA GLY A 18 -2.41 -10.11 -9.04
C GLY A 18 -1.19 -10.94 -8.66
N THR A 19 -0.08 -10.27 -8.36
CA THR A 19 1.13 -10.93 -7.84
C THR A 19 0.85 -11.68 -6.54
N ALA A 20 0.17 -11.02 -5.59
CA ALA A 20 -0.22 -11.63 -4.32
C ALA A 20 -1.17 -12.82 -4.52
N ALA A 21 -2.15 -12.69 -5.43
CA ALA A 21 -3.13 -13.73 -5.71
C ALA A 21 -2.49 -14.98 -6.35
N ALA A 22 -1.60 -14.78 -7.33
CA ALA A 22 -0.89 -15.89 -7.98
C ALA A 22 0.01 -16.65 -7.01
N ILE A 23 0.78 -15.93 -6.19
CA ILE A 23 1.63 -16.51 -5.15
C ILE A 23 0.79 -17.31 -4.14
N GLN A 24 -0.31 -16.71 -3.66
CA GLN A 24 -1.17 -17.36 -2.67
C GLN A 24 -1.87 -18.61 -3.24
N ALA A 25 -2.43 -18.54 -4.44
CA ALA A 25 -3.08 -19.68 -5.07
C ALA A 25 -2.10 -20.85 -5.27
N ALA A 26 -0.88 -20.56 -5.74
CA ALA A 26 0.16 -21.56 -5.90
C ALA A 26 0.63 -22.15 -4.56
N ARG A 27 0.79 -21.33 -3.51
CA ARG A 27 1.14 -21.79 -2.15
C ARG A 27 0.08 -22.74 -1.56
N CYS A 28 -1.18 -22.56 -1.95
CA CYS A 28 -2.28 -23.45 -1.60
C CYS A 28 -2.35 -24.72 -2.48
N GLY A 29 -1.38 -24.92 -3.39
CA GLY A 29 -1.25 -26.13 -4.20
C GLY A 29 -1.92 -26.07 -5.58
N ALA A 30 -2.64 -25.01 -5.93
CA ALA A 30 -3.27 -24.86 -7.24
C ALA A 30 -2.20 -24.71 -8.34
N LYS A 31 -2.40 -25.40 -9.48
CA LYS A 31 -1.62 -25.16 -10.70
C LYS A 31 -2.00 -23.79 -11.24
N THR A 32 -1.13 -22.81 -11.06
CA THR A 32 -1.40 -21.40 -11.35
C THR A 32 -0.62 -20.91 -12.56
N ILE A 33 -1.30 -20.18 -13.45
CA ILE A 33 -0.66 -19.41 -14.52
C ILE A 33 -0.90 -17.93 -14.21
N LEU A 34 0.19 -17.15 -14.17
CA LEU A 34 0.17 -15.69 -14.09
C LEU A 34 0.62 -15.11 -15.42
N VAL A 35 -0.23 -14.28 -16.06
CA VAL A 35 0.12 -13.57 -17.29
C VAL A 35 0.18 -12.08 -16.99
N SER A 36 1.32 -11.44 -17.31
CA SER A 36 1.54 -10.02 -17.06
C SER A 36 2.01 -9.28 -18.31
N GLU A 37 1.71 -7.98 -18.39
CA GLU A 37 2.20 -7.09 -19.45
C GLU A 37 3.70 -6.82 -19.31
N PHE A 38 4.18 -6.64 -18.09
CA PHE A 38 5.56 -6.24 -17.81
C PHE A 38 6.40 -7.38 -17.22
N THR A 39 7.73 -7.22 -17.31
CA THR A 39 8.72 -8.15 -16.75
C THR A 39 8.99 -7.96 -15.26
N TRP A 40 8.32 -7.00 -14.62
CA TRP A 40 8.31 -6.82 -13.17
C TRP A 40 6.92 -7.09 -12.61
N LEU A 41 6.88 -7.86 -11.53
CA LEU A 41 5.68 -8.14 -10.73
C LEU A 41 5.57 -7.16 -9.57
N GLY A 42 4.35 -6.97 -9.04
CA GLY A 42 4.10 -6.14 -7.88
C GLY A 42 3.44 -4.78 -8.18
N GLY A 43 3.26 -4.42 -9.46
CA GLY A 43 2.50 -3.25 -9.89
C GLY A 43 2.92 -1.95 -9.19
N MET A 44 2.02 -1.38 -8.39
CA MET A 44 2.24 -0.15 -7.65
C MET A 44 3.52 -0.18 -6.81
N LEU A 45 3.85 -1.32 -6.20
CA LEU A 45 5.04 -1.49 -5.35
C LEU A 45 6.36 -1.54 -6.15
N THR A 46 6.31 -1.74 -7.47
CA THR A 46 7.50 -2.01 -8.30
C THR A 46 7.45 -1.34 -9.66
N SER A 47 6.70 -1.91 -10.63
CA SER A 47 6.67 -1.49 -12.03
C SER A 47 6.08 -0.10 -12.25
N ALA A 48 5.17 0.37 -11.40
CA ALA A 48 4.66 1.74 -11.41
C ALA A 48 5.52 2.70 -10.55
N GLY A 49 6.56 2.22 -9.87
CA GLY A 49 7.58 3.03 -9.21
C GLY A 49 7.19 3.65 -7.86
N VAL A 50 6.02 3.34 -7.27
CA VAL A 50 5.62 3.90 -5.97
C VAL A 50 6.22 3.07 -4.83
N SER A 51 7.54 3.14 -4.68
CA SER A 51 8.31 2.42 -3.67
C SER A 51 8.32 3.12 -2.29
N ALA A 52 7.25 3.82 -2.00
CA ALA A 52 6.92 4.44 -0.72
C ALA A 52 5.44 4.16 -0.40
N PRO A 53 5.07 2.90 -0.12
CA PRO A 53 3.67 2.53 0.09
C PRO A 53 3.08 3.14 1.36
N ASP A 54 1.79 3.44 1.29
CA ASP A 54 0.99 4.00 2.36
C ASP A 54 -0.07 3.00 2.86
N GLY A 55 -0.52 3.18 4.09
CA GLY A 55 -1.55 2.34 4.72
C GLY A 55 -0.99 1.08 5.40
N ASN A 56 -1.81 0.49 6.26
CA ASN A 56 -1.48 -0.69 7.08
C ASN A 56 -0.10 -0.63 7.74
N GLU A 57 0.29 0.57 8.19
CA GLU A 57 1.63 0.87 8.71
C GLU A 57 1.85 0.30 10.10
N LEU A 58 0.80 0.25 10.92
CA LEU A 58 0.89 -0.20 12.31
C LEU A 58 1.32 -1.66 12.39
N ALA A 59 2.19 -2.01 13.33
CA ALA A 59 2.71 -3.36 13.50
C ALA A 59 1.58 -4.41 13.59
N ALA A 60 0.46 -4.03 14.21
CA ALA A 60 -0.72 -4.89 14.27
C ALA A 60 -1.36 -5.16 12.89
N PHE A 61 -1.06 -4.38 11.86
CA PHE A 61 -1.63 -4.51 10.51
C PHE A 61 -0.63 -5.01 9.46
N GLN A 62 0.64 -5.17 9.85
CA GLN A 62 1.69 -5.77 9.02
C GLN A 62 1.55 -7.30 9.02
N THR A 63 0.53 -7.80 8.34
CA THR A 63 0.16 -9.23 8.32
C THR A 63 -0.02 -9.75 6.89
N GLY A 64 -0.12 -11.06 6.74
CA GLY A 64 -0.27 -11.67 5.43
C GLY A 64 0.97 -11.48 4.55
N LEU A 65 0.76 -11.50 3.24
CA LEU A 65 1.83 -11.26 2.26
C LEU A 65 2.44 -9.86 2.40
N TRP A 66 1.66 -8.86 2.85
CA TRP A 66 2.19 -7.54 3.16
C TRP A 66 3.25 -7.57 4.27
N GLY A 67 2.96 -8.26 5.37
CA GLY A 67 3.93 -8.43 6.47
C GLY A 67 5.18 -9.19 6.02
N ALA A 68 5.01 -10.26 5.23
CA ALA A 68 6.12 -11.02 4.66
C ALA A 68 6.98 -10.17 3.71
N PHE A 69 6.36 -9.33 2.87
CA PHE A 69 7.08 -8.42 1.98
C PHE A 69 7.89 -7.38 2.76
N LEU A 70 7.33 -6.81 3.83
CA LEU A 70 8.06 -5.88 4.69
C LEU A 70 9.26 -6.54 5.39
N GLN A 71 9.12 -7.79 5.81
CA GLN A 71 10.21 -8.55 6.41
C GLN A 71 11.36 -8.75 5.40
N GLU A 72 11.06 -9.17 4.18
CA GLU A 72 12.05 -9.32 3.11
C GLU A 72 12.73 -7.99 2.74
N LEU A 73 11.96 -6.90 2.70
CA LEU A 73 12.54 -5.56 2.49
C LEU A 73 13.51 -5.18 3.60
N GLN A 74 13.17 -5.42 4.87
CA GLN A 74 14.04 -5.12 6.01
C GLN A 74 15.34 -5.95 5.98
N GLU A 75 15.25 -7.24 5.58
CA GLU A 75 16.42 -8.11 5.45
C GLU A 75 17.35 -7.67 4.32
N ARG A 76 16.79 -7.22 3.17
CA ARG A 76 17.57 -6.77 2.00
C ARG A 76 18.02 -5.31 2.09
N GLN A 77 17.39 -4.52 2.99
CA GLN A 77 17.70 -3.11 3.23
C GLN A 77 17.89 -2.85 4.74
N PRO A 78 18.99 -3.34 5.33
CA PRO A 78 19.21 -3.31 6.79
C PRO A 78 19.38 -1.90 7.36
N GLU A 79 19.62 -0.90 6.49
CA GLU A 79 19.72 0.52 6.88
C GLU A 79 18.37 1.12 7.29
N GLY A 80 17.27 0.37 7.13
CA GLY A 80 15.90 0.75 7.46
C GLY A 80 15.12 1.25 6.26
N LEU A 81 13.80 1.35 6.44
CA LEU A 81 12.85 1.67 5.37
C LEU A 81 12.31 3.11 5.44
N ASP A 82 12.51 3.85 6.52
CA ASP A 82 11.90 5.16 6.80
C ASP A 82 12.80 6.33 6.33
N TRP A 83 13.06 6.45 5.01
CA TRP A 83 13.93 7.49 4.46
C TRP A 83 13.17 8.78 4.08
N GLY A 84 11.97 8.66 3.52
CA GLY A 84 11.08 9.75 3.19
C GLY A 84 10.19 10.17 4.36
N TRP A 85 9.41 11.25 4.18
CA TRP A 85 8.40 11.62 5.18
C TRP A 85 6.99 11.18 4.79
N VAL A 86 6.75 10.77 3.54
CA VAL A 86 5.43 10.30 3.08
C VAL A 86 5.11 8.91 3.63
N SER A 87 6.10 8.03 3.71
CA SER A 87 5.92 6.63 4.10
C SER A 87 6.99 6.16 5.08
N PHE A 88 6.65 5.19 5.94
CA PHE A 88 7.61 4.48 6.79
C PHE A 88 8.34 3.34 6.06
N PHE A 89 8.00 3.07 4.80
CA PHE A 89 8.46 1.90 4.05
C PHE A 89 9.02 2.29 2.69
N THR A 90 10.00 3.17 2.66
CA THR A 90 10.66 3.59 1.42
C THR A 90 11.81 2.64 1.06
N TYR A 91 11.88 2.20 -0.17
CA TYR A 91 12.88 1.26 -0.65
C TYR A 91 13.22 1.48 -2.13
N ASP A 92 14.35 0.90 -2.56
CA ASP A 92 14.70 0.85 -3.99
C ASP A 92 13.71 -0.08 -4.73
N PRO A 93 12.99 0.38 -5.76
CA PRO A 93 11.99 -0.44 -6.46
C PRO A 93 12.55 -1.74 -7.05
N ARG A 94 13.85 -1.79 -7.35
CA ARG A 94 14.55 -3.00 -7.81
C ARG A 94 14.54 -4.10 -6.74
N ILE A 95 14.65 -3.74 -5.47
CA ILE A 95 14.57 -4.70 -4.35
C ILE A 95 13.17 -5.31 -4.28
N GLY A 96 12.12 -4.49 -4.38
CA GLY A 96 10.73 -5.00 -4.40
C GLY A 96 10.48 -5.96 -5.56
N ALA A 97 10.94 -5.60 -6.77
CA ALA A 97 10.82 -6.47 -7.95
C ALA A 97 11.57 -7.80 -7.78
N ALA A 98 12.78 -7.77 -7.20
CA ALA A 98 13.56 -8.97 -6.93
C ALA A 98 12.88 -9.90 -5.90
N ILE A 99 12.24 -9.36 -4.86
CA ILE A 99 11.48 -10.15 -3.87
C ILE A 99 10.37 -10.94 -4.56
N PHE A 100 9.55 -10.30 -5.38
CA PHE A 100 8.46 -10.99 -6.08
C PHE A 100 8.97 -12.02 -7.09
N ALA A 101 10.04 -11.72 -7.81
CA ALA A 101 10.66 -12.67 -8.73
C ALA A 101 11.19 -13.91 -7.99
N ASP A 102 11.84 -13.73 -6.83
CA ASP A 102 12.34 -14.82 -6.01
C ASP A 102 11.19 -15.66 -5.44
N TRP A 103 10.12 -15.02 -4.96
CA TRP A 103 8.95 -15.75 -4.46
C TRP A 103 8.29 -16.62 -5.54
N VAL A 104 8.12 -16.07 -6.76
CA VAL A 104 7.57 -16.82 -7.89
C VAL A 104 8.47 -17.99 -8.29
N LYS A 105 9.79 -17.78 -8.33
CA LYS A 105 10.76 -18.82 -8.66
C LYS A 105 10.76 -20.00 -7.68
N CYS A 106 10.40 -19.75 -6.42
CA CYS A 106 10.32 -20.80 -5.39
C CYS A 106 9.05 -21.67 -5.50
N LEU A 107 8.10 -21.37 -6.40
CA LEU A 107 6.81 -22.05 -6.53
C LEU A 107 6.76 -22.85 -7.85
N PRO A 108 7.04 -24.16 -7.83
CA PRO A 108 7.14 -24.97 -9.06
C PRO A 108 5.80 -25.15 -9.79
N ASN A 109 4.68 -24.91 -9.12
CA ASN A 109 3.32 -24.96 -9.66
C ASN A 109 2.80 -23.58 -10.10
N LEU A 110 3.63 -22.51 -10.05
CA LEU A 110 3.34 -21.18 -10.59
C LEU A 110 4.13 -20.95 -11.87
N HIS A 111 3.43 -20.84 -12.99
CA HIS A 111 4.02 -20.51 -14.28
C HIS A 111 3.75 -19.03 -14.61
N TRP A 112 4.80 -18.21 -14.66
CA TRP A 112 4.70 -16.80 -15.01
C TRP A 112 5.07 -16.56 -16.47
N ILE A 113 4.17 -15.87 -17.22
CA ILE A 113 4.33 -15.49 -18.63
C ILE A 113 4.24 -13.95 -18.68
N SER A 114 5.32 -13.28 -19.10
CA SER A 114 5.38 -11.82 -19.20
C SER A 114 5.29 -11.33 -20.65
N GLY A 115 4.93 -10.07 -20.86
CA GLY A 115 4.89 -9.42 -22.16
C GLY A 115 3.56 -9.57 -22.90
N HIS A 116 2.48 -9.96 -22.23
CA HIS A 116 1.20 -10.22 -22.87
C HIS A 116 0.04 -9.48 -22.19
N LYS A 117 -0.87 -8.94 -23.05
CA LYS A 117 -2.16 -8.37 -22.66
C LYS A 117 -3.29 -9.31 -23.05
N PRO A 118 -4.40 -9.34 -22.28
CA PRO A 118 -5.59 -10.09 -22.68
C PRO A 118 -6.21 -9.49 -23.96
N GLN A 119 -6.69 -10.38 -24.84
CA GLN A 119 -7.33 -9.99 -26.10
C GLN A 119 -8.84 -10.29 -26.07
N ALA A 120 -9.24 -11.41 -25.48
CA ALA A 120 -10.62 -11.82 -25.34
C ALA A 120 -10.81 -12.73 -24.14
N VAL A 121 -12.01 -12.75 -23.61
CA VAL A 121 -12.44 -13.68 -22.55
C VAL A 121 -13.23 -14.83 -23.19
N ILE A 122 -12.91 -16.06 -22.80
CA ILE A 122 -13.66 -17.26 -23.21
C ILE A 122 -14.79 -17.48 -22.20
N LYS A 123 -16.04 -17.46 -22.68
CA LYS A 123 -17.23 -17.64 -21.85
C LYS A 123 -18.11 -18.79 -22.37
N GLU A 124 -18.81 -19.44 -21.44
CA GLU A 124 -19.95 -20.32 -21.73
C GLU A 124 -21.10 -19.86 -20.82
N ALA A 125 -22.16 -19.35 -21.44
CA ALA A 125 -23.23 -18.62 -20.75
C ALA A 125 -22.64 -17.49 -19.84
N ASP A 126 -22.95 -17.51 -18.55
CA ASP A 126 -22.47 -16.51 -17.58
C ASP A 126 -21.17 -16.94 -16.87
N ARG A 127 -20.47 -17.95 -17.35
CA ARG A 127 -19.24 -18.46 -16.75
C ARG A 127 -18.02 -18.15 -17.62
N ILE A 128 -16.98 -17.58 -16.99
CA ILE A 128 -15.67 -17.41 -17.60
C ILE A 128 -14.90 -18.74 -17.50
N LEU A 129 -14.36 -19.20 -18.62
CA LEU A 129 -13.59 -20.43 -18.76
C LEU A 129 -12.11 -20.18 -19.03
N GLY A 130 -11.72 -18.96 -19.37
CA GLY A 130 -10.33 -18.60 -19.65
C GLY A 130 -10.17 -17.30 -20.42
N VAL A 131 -8.95 -17.04 -20.87
CA VAL A 131 -8.56 -15.81 -21.55
C VAL A 131 -7.68 -16.13 -22.75
N GLN A 132 -7.94 -15.46 -23.86
CA GLN A 132 -7.12 -15.48 -25.07
C GLN A 132 -6.11 -14.32 -25.03
N PHE A 133 -4.87 -14.65 -25.36
CA PHE A 133 -3.76 -13.72 -25.60
C PHE A 133 -3.35 -13.80 -27.08
N THR A 134 -2.42 -12.96 -27.51
CA THR A 134 -2.01 -12.89 -28.94
C THR A 134 -1.57 -14.25 -29.48
N ASP A 135 -0.76 -15.00 -28.74
CA ASP A 135 -0.09 -16.22 -29.24
C ASP A 135 -0.65 -17.51 -28.62
N PHE A 136 -1.43 -17.42 -27.56
CA PHE A 136 -1.95 -18.57 -26.82
C PHE A 136 -3.27 -18.25 -26.12
N THR A 137 -3.94 -19.30 -25.66
CA THR A 137 -5.16 -19.23 -24.84
C THR A 137 -4.89 -19.99 -23.53
N VAL A 138 -5.37 -19.47 -22.40
CA VAL A 138 -5.35 -20.18 -21.12
C VAL A 138 -6.77 -20.50 -20.70
N LEU A 139 -7.06 -21.78 -20.50
CA LEU A 139 -8.30 -22.24 -19.87
C LEU A 139 -8.05 -22.53 -18.40
N ALA A 140 -8.96 -22.12 -17.52
CA ALA A 140 -8.82 -22.27 -16.08
C ALA A 140 -10.15 -22.58 -15.38
N GLY A 141 -10.05 -23.21 -14.20
CA GLY A 141 -11.22 -23.43 -13.35
C GLY A 141 -11.75 -22.12 -12.76
N ILE A 142 -10.83 -21.25 -12.29
CA ILE A 142 -11.12 -19.89 -11.81
C ILE A 142 -10.12 -18.92 -12.46
N THR A 143 -10.64 -17.80 -12.95
CA THR A 143 -9.84 -16.67 -13.49
C THR A 143 -9.88 -15.50 -12.51
N LEU A 144 -8.76 -14.80 -12.31
CA LEU A 144 -8.67 -13.59 -11.51
C LEU A 144 -8.30 -12.40 -12.42
N ASP A 145 -9.15 -11.36 -12.41
CA ASP A 145 -8.81 -10.08 -13.03
C ASP A 145 -7.96 -9.25 -12.08
N ALA A 146 -6.71 -9.13 -12.44
CA ALA A 146 -5.69 -8.32 -11.77
C ALA A 146 -5.10 -7.27 -12.72
N THR A 147 -5.80 -6.94 -13.80
CA THR A 147 -5.36 -5.90 -14.72
C THR A 147 -5.52 -4.52 -14.07
N GLU A 148 -4.62 -3.61 -14.38
CA GLU A 148 -4.58 -2.27 -13.77
C GLU A 148 -5.85 -1.45 -14.04
N LEU A 149 -6.55 -1.73 -15.15
CA LEU A 149 -7.74 -0.98 -15.59
C LEU A 149 -9.02 -1.84 -15.62
N GLY A 150 -9.01 -3.05 -15.04
CA GLY A 150 -10.16 -3.95 -15.04
C GLY A 150 -10.53 -4.43 -16.46
N ASP A 151 -9.54 -4.87 -17.23
CA ASP A 151 -9.73 -5.16 -18.65
C ASP A 151 -10.56 -6.41 -18.88
N LEU A 152 -10.47 -7.43 -18.00
CA LEU A 152 -11.32 -8.62 -18.13
C LEU A 152 -12.79 -8.32 -17.83
N LEU A 153 -13.09 -7.29 -17.04
CA LEU A 153 -14.48 -6.85 -16.84
C LEU A 153 -15.08 -6.36 -18.16
N ALA A 154 -14.32 -5.56 -18.92
CA ALA A 154 -14.78 -5.07 -20.22
C ALA A 154 -14.82 -6.18 -21.28
N LEU A 155 -13.72 -6.95 -21.42
CA LEU A 155 -13.61 -8.04 -22.42
C LEU A 155 -14.60 -9.18 -22.17
N GLY A 156 -14.95 -9.42 -20.91
CA GLY A 156 -15.92 -10.44 -20.51
C GLY A 156 -17.35 -9.93 -20.40
N GLU A 157 -17.60 -8.66 -20.73
CA GLU A 157 -18.92 -8.01 -20.58
C GLU A 157 -19.48 -8.16 -19.15
N VAL A 158 -18.59 -8.16 -18.16
CA VAL A 158 -18.95 -8.22 -16.74
C VAL A 158 -19.37 -6.83 -16.28
N SER A 159 -20.48 -6.74 -15.55
CA SER A 159 -21.01 -5.47 -15.06
C SER A 159 -20.01 -4.73 -14.19
N HIS A 160 -19.71 -3.49 -14.56
CA HIS A 160 -18.75 -2.64 -13.88
C HIS A 160 -19.16 -1.17 -13.95
N ARG A 161 -18.52 -0.34 -13.13
CA ARG A 161 -18.65 1.12 -13.08
C ARG A 161 -17.36 1.77 -13.55
N TRP A 162 -17.52 2.94 -14.16
CA TRP A 162 -16.44 3.88 -14.45
C TRP A 162 -16.96 5.29 -14.18
N GLY A 163 -16.21 6.08 -13.42
CA GLY A 163 -16.65 7.42 -13.07
C GLY A 163 -17.34 7.50 -11.69
N TRP A 164 -18.05 8.58 -11.47
CA TRP A 164 -18.66 8.93 -10.20
C TRP A 164 -20.01 8.25 -10.00
N GLU A 165 -20.25 7.76 -8.79
CA GLU A 165 -21.60 7.56 -8.27
C GLU A 165 -22.03 8.86 -7.58
N PHE A 166 -23.30 9.23 -7.74
CA PHE A 166 -23.86 10.41 -7.11
C PHE A 166 -24.54 10.06 -5.79
N GLN A 167 -24.78 11.08 -4.94
CA GLN A 167 -25.31 10.88 -3.59
C GLN A 167 -26.59 10.03 -3.57
N ALA A 168 -27.46 10.18 -4.58
CA ALA A 168 -28.72 9.42 -4.67
C ALA A 168 -28.50 7.89 -4.85
N GLU A 169 -27.33 7.43 -5.35
CA GLU A 169 -27.09 6.01 -5.60
C GLU A 169 -26.75 5.24 -4.32
N PHE A 170 -25.86 5.79 -3.50
CA PHE A 170 -25.33 5.10 -2.31
C PHE A 170 -25.52 5.87 -1.00
N GLY A 171 -26.03 7.10 -1.04
CA GLY A 171 -26.20 7.94 0.14
C GLY A 171 -24.86 8.38 0.75
N GLU A 172 -23.80 8.44 -0.04
CA GLU A 172 -22.47 8.86 0.42
C GLU A 172 -22.44 10.37 0.64
N ALA A 173 -22.02 10.80 1.83
CA ALA A 173 -22.04 12.20 2.21
C ALA A 173 -21.05 13.06 1.41
N SER A 174 -19.93 12.50 0.96
CA SER A 174 -18.95 13.19 0.15
C SER A 174 -19.25 13.13 -1.35
N ALA A 175 -20.16 12.26 -1.81
CA ALA A 175 -20.51 12.17 -3.21
C ALA A 175 -21.26 13.43 -3.68
N PRO A 176 -20.97 13.93 -4.90
CA PRO A 176 -21.72 15.05 -5.49
C PRO A 176 -23.21 14.71 -5.66
N ILE A 177 -24.08 15.72 -5.48
CA ILE A 177 -25.53 15.53 -5.70
C ILE A 177 -25.84 15.31 -7.17
N ALA A 178 -25.10 15.95 -8.07
CA ALA A 178 -25.27 15.91 -9.52
C ALA A 178 -23.93 16.16 -10.24
N PRO A 179 -23.83 15.88 -11.55
CA PRO A 179 -22.65 16.21 -12.34
C PRO A 179 -22.27 17.69 -12.21
N ASN A 180 -20.96 17.94 -12.07
CA ASN A 180 -20.38 19.28 -11.99
C ASN A 180 -19.05 19.32 -12.76
N ASP A 181 -18.36 20.48 -12.76
CA ASP A 181 -17.13 20.68 -13.52
C ASP A 181 -16.03 19.68 -13.11
N LEU A 182 -15.91 19.35 -11.80
CA LEU A 182 -14.94 18.38 -11.31
C LEU A 182 -15.22 16.98 -11.89
N THR A 183 -16.45 16.50 -11.75
CA THR A 183 -16.84 15.14 -12.21
C THR A 183 -16.79 14.98 -13.72
N GLN A 184 -17.00 16.08 -14.48
CA GLN A 184 -16.89 16.08 -15.93
C GLN A 184 -15.43 16.15 -16.39
N THR A 185 -14.59 16.87 -15.67
CA THR A 185 -13.16 17.00 -15.99
C THR A 185 -12.40 15.72 -15.63
N TYR A 186 -12.72 15.14 -14.48
CA TYR A 186 -12.07 13.97 -13.91
C TYR A 186 -13.11 12.88 -13.57
N PRO A 187 -13.55 12.07 -14.54
CA PRO A 187 -14.41 10.93 -14.25
C PRO A 187 -13.78 9.91 -13.30
N VAL A 188 -12.46 9.79 -13.32
CA VAL A 188 -11.67 9.02 -12.35
C VAL A 188 -10.46 9.83 -11.89
N GLN A 189 -9.81 9.37 -10.82
CA GLN A 189 -8.61 9.99 -10.26
C GLN A 189 -7.46 10.01 -11.28
N ALA A 190 -6.69 11.09 -11.29
CA ALA A 190 -5.55 11.25 -12.18
C ALA A 190 -4.44 10.24 -11.86
N PRO A 191 -3.89 9.53 -12.86
CA PRO A 191 -2.70 8.72 -12.68
C PRO A 191 -1.43 9.58 -12.64
N THR A 192 -0.34 8.99 -12.11
CA THR A 192 0.99 9.60 -12.07
C THR A 192 2.00 8.71 -12.76
N TRP A 193 2.73 9.22 -13.74
CA TRP A 193 3.92 8.51 -14.22
C TRP A 193 5.10 8.82 -13.31
N VAL A 194 5.47 7.86 -12.46
CA VAL A 194 6.53 8.05 -11.47
C VAL A 194 7.89 8.09 -12.15
N ALA A 195 8.75 9.02 -11.70
CA ALA A 195 10.16 9.09 -12.07
C ALA A 195 11.04 8.89 -10.84
N ILE A 196 12.19 8.27 -11.01
CA ILE A 196 13.21 8.20 -9.98
C ILE A 196 14.35 9.13 -10.37
N MET A 197 14.57 10.14 -9.55
CA MET A 197 15.72 11.03 -9.64
C MET A 197 16.83 10.61 -8.67
N GLN A 198 18.02 11.16 -8.87
CA GLN A 198 19.20 10.93 -8.04
C GLN A 198 19.73 12.26 -7.52
N ASP A 199 20.00 12.33 -6.21
CA ASP A 199 20.86 13.34 -5.60
C ASP A 199 22.33 12.90 -5.75
N PHE A 200 23.06 13.52 -6.65
CA PHE A 200 24.47 13.20 -6.92
C PHE A 200 25.44 13.77 -5.88
N GLY A 201 24.91 14.55 -4.92
CA GLY A 201 25.70 15.16 -3.87
C GLY A 201 26.13 16.60 -4.17
N GLU A 202 26.66 17.25 -3.14
CA GLU A 202 27.13 18.64 -3.23
C GLU A 202 28.29 18.78 -4.21
N GLY A 203 28.22 19.78 -5.10
CA GLY A 203 29.23 20.04 -6.13
C GLY A 203 29.16 19.13 -7.36
N ALA A 204 28.28 18.13 -7.37
CA ALA A 204 28.09 17.29 -8.55
C ALA A 204 27.30 18.02 -9.65
N VAL A 205 27.56 17.62 -10.91
CA VAL A 205 26.86 18.15 -12.10
C VAL A 205 26.31 16.97 -12.89
N ALA A 206 25.06 16.62 -12.64
CA ALA A 206 24.35 15.59 -13.38
C ALA A 206 24.14 15.96 -14.85
N PRO A 207 23.92 14.97 -15.74
CA PRO A 207 23.47 15.21 -17.10
C PRO A 207 22.23 16.11 -17.12
N GLU A 208 22.14 16.96 -18.13
CA GLU A 208 20.97 17.82 -18.33
C GLU A 208 19.75 16.97 -18.70
N ILE A 209 18.63 17.26 -18.08
CA ILE A 209 17.35 16.62 -18.42
C ILE A 209 16.72 17.45 -19.54
N PRO A 210 16.57 16.90 -20.76
CA PRO A 210 15.99 17.66 -21.86
C PRO A 210 14.50 17.92 -21.63
N ALA A 211 14.01 19.08 -22.07
CA ALA A 211 12.58 19.34 -22.11
C ALA A 211 11.91 18.38 -23.13
N PRO A 212 10.74 17.80 -22.80
CA PRO A 212 10.00 16.96 -23.74
C PRO A 212 9.32 17.80 -24.83
N PRO A 213 8.81 17.19 -25.92
CA PRO A 213 8.15 17.89 -27.03
C PRO A 213 6.99 18.80 -26.61
N ILE A 214 6.26 18.39 -25.54
CA ILE A 214 5.20 19.19 -24.90
C ILE A 214 5.72 19.57 -23.51
N HIS A 215 6.12 20.83 -23.37
CA HIS A 215 6.63 21.39 -22.12
C HIS A 215 5.92 22.70 -21.78
N ASN A 216 5.36 22.79 -20.59
CA ASN A 216 4.77 24.02 -20.05
C ASN A 216 5.20 24.16 -18.58
N PRO A 217 6.27 24.91 -18.29
CA PRO A 217 6.80 25.11 -16.95
C PRO A 217 5.82 25.83 -16.00
N ASP A 218 4.92 26.67 -16.54
CA ASP A 218 3.97 27.45 -15.73
C ASP A 218 3.03 26.54 -14.90
N ARG A 219 2.82 25.30 -15.36
CA ARG A 219 2.03 24.32 -14.62
C ARG A 219 2.62 23.92 -13.28
N PHE A 220 3.93 24.09 -13.12
CA PHE A 220 4.68 23.65 -11.94
C PHE A 220 5.13 24.82 -11.06
N THR A 221 4.76 26.06 -11.39
CA THR A 221 5.27 27.29 -10.74
C THR A 221 5.14 27.22 -9.22
N ASP A 222 4.05 26.70 -8.68
CA ASP A 222 3.80 26.62 -7.25
C ASP A 222 3.87 25.15 -6.73
N ALA A 223 4.70 24.31 -7.36
CA ALA A 223 4.76 22.88 -7.05
C ALA A 223 5.17 22.60 -5.60
N TRP A 224 5.87 23.50 -4.93
CA TRP A 224 6.22 23.36 -3.51
C TRP A 224 5.68 24.51 -2.63
N ASP A 225 4.55 25.11 -3.02
CA ASP A 225 3.81 26.01 -2.16
C ASP A 225 3.49 25.32 -0.82
N ASN A 226 3.70 26.06 0.28
CA ASN A 226 3.62 25.56 1.66
C ASN A 226 4.68 24.51 2.06
N TYR A 227 5.66 24.23 1.16
CA TYR A 227 6.79 23.37 1.41
C TYR A 227 8.09 24.05 1.02
N THR A 228 9.20 23.65 1.62
CA THR A 228 10.50 24.02 1.10
C THR A 228 10.92 23.05 0.00
N PRO A 229 11.85 23.43 -0.91
CA PRO A 229 12.43 22.48 -1.87
C PRO A 229 13.02 21.23 -1.19
N GLU A 230 13.60 21.38 0.00
CA GLU A 230 14.11 20.25 0.77
C GLU A 230 13.00 19.33 1.27
N GLN A 231 11.89 19.88 1.77
CA GLN A 231 10.73 19.09 2.18
C GLN A 231 10.12 18.35 0.98
N PHE A 232 10.03 19.00 -0.19
CA PHE A 232 9.60 18.36 -1.44
C PHE A 232 10.50 17.18 -1.81
N LEU A 233 11.84 17.37 -1.86
CA LEU A 233 12.78 16.30 -2.18
C LEU A 233 12.77 15.15 -1.15
N ASN A 234 12.49 15.48 0.10
CA ASN A 234 12.42 14.52 1.20
C ASN A 234 11.07 13.77 1.27
N TYR A 235 10.06 14.15 0.49
CA TYR A 235 8.78 13.45 0.41
C TYR A 235 8.98 11.97 0.07
N GLY A 236 9.56 11.69 -1.09
CA GLY A 236 9.82 10.36 -1.60
C GLY A 236 11.31 9.99 -1.59
N ARG A 237 12.06 10.40 -0.58
CA ARG A 237 13.48 10.02 -0.45
C ARG A 237 13.59 8.53 -0.22
N LEU A 238 14.44 7.89 -1.03
CA LEU A 238 14.75 6.47 -0.98
C LEU A 238 16.23 6.26 -0.56
N PRO A 239 16.64 5.02 -0.28
CA PRO A 239 18.05 4.70 -0.02
C PRO A 239 18.97 5.10 -1.19
N GLY A 240 20.25 5.29 -0.90
CA GLY A 240 21.27 5.56 -1.92
C GLY A 240 21.16 6.93 -2.58
N GLY A 241 20.41 7.88 -2.00
CA GLY A 241 20.20 9.21 -2.56
C GLY A 241 19.17 9.25 -3.70
N LEU A 242 18.41 8.20 -3.89
CA LEU A 242 17.30 8.16 -4.85
C LEU A 242 16.12 8.98 -4.34
N LEU A 243 15.34 9.52 -5.27
CA LEU A 243 14.19 10.38 -5.03
C LEU A 243 13.03 9.90 -5.91
N MET A 244 11.99 9.36 -5.29
CA MET A 244 10.75 9.00 -5.98
C MET A 244 9.92 10.26 -6.22
N ILE A 245 9.69 10.59 -7.47
CA ILE A 245 8.88 11.73 -7.89
C ILE A 245 7.46 11.25 -8.18
N ASN A 246 6.61 11.40 -7.17
CA ASN A 246 5.16 11.16 -7.17
C ASN A 246 4.52 12.28 -6.36
N TRP A 247 4.49 13.50 -6.93
CA TRP A 247 4.14 14.70 -6.21
C TRP A 247 2.76 15.24 -6.64
N PRO A 248 1.77 15.29 -5.72
CA PRO A 248 0.40 15.64 -6.06
C PRO A 248 0.16 17.15 -6.25
N ILE A 249 0.98 18.02 -5.61
CA ILE A 249 0.74 19.46 -5.61
C ILE A 249 1.35 20.10 -6.85
N ARG A 250 0.52 20.35 -7.88
CA ARG A 250 0.98 20.89 -9.18
C ARG A 250 2.23 20.17 -9.70
N GLY A 251 2.29 18.86 -9.45
CA GLY A 251 3.39 17.99 -9.83
C GLY A 251 3.08 17.13 -11.04
N ASN A 252 3.41 15.85 -10.96
CA ASN A 252 3.34 14.93 -12.10
C ASN A 252 2.05 14.11 -12.21
N ASP A 253 0.99 14.44 -11.47
CA ASP A 253 -0.34 13.89 -11.72
C ASP A 253 -0.89 14.40 -13.06
N TYR A 254 -1.37 13.47 -13.92
CA TYR A 254 -1.88 13.80 -15.25
C TYR A 254 -3.29 13.26 -15.47
N GLY A 255 -4.30 14.14 -15.52
CA GLY A 255 -5.71 13.79 -15.61
C GLY A 255 -6.45 14.33 -16.84
N LYS A 256 -5.75 14.88 -17.85
CA LYS A 256 -6.41 15.49 -19.01
C LYS A 256 -7.10 14.45 -19.89
N LYS A 257 -8.45 14.47 -19.94
CA LYS A 257 -9.26 13.52 -20.69
C LYS A 257 -8.90 12.06 -20.32
N VAL A 258 -8.95 11.75 -19.04
CA VAL A 258 -8.53 10.46 -18.48
C VAL A 258 -9.35 9.26 -19.01
N ASP A 259 -10.57 9.48 -19.54
CA ASP A 259 -11.39 8.46 -20.21
C ASP A 259 -10.68 7.81 -21.41
N ARG A 260 -9.66 8.45 -21.97
CA ARG A 260 -8.83 7.85 -23.02
C ARG A 260 -8.15 6.55 -22.57
N LEU A 261 -7.97 6.35 -21.27
CA LEU A 261 -7.40 5.11 -20.71
C LEU A 261 -8.22 3.87 -21.02
N ILE A 262 -9.54 4.02 -21.16
CA ILE A 262 -10.47 2.93 -21.47
C ILE A 262 -11.06 3.05 -22.89
N GLY A 263 -10.55 3.98 -23.69
CA GLY A 263 -10.93 4.21 -25.08
C GLY A 263 -10.27 3.23 -26.07
N SER A 264 -10.15 3.66 -27.33
CA SER A 264 -9.40 2.88 -28.33
C SER A 264 -7.92 2.78 -27.97
N GLU A 265 -7.23 1.77 -28.49
CA GLU A 265 -5.78 1.56 -28.29
C GLU A 265 -4.98 2.82 -28.66
N THR A 266 -5.29 3.46 -29.78
CA THR A 266 -4.65 4.72 -30.20
C THR A 266 -4.86 5.82 -29.15
N SER A 267 -6.10 6.00 -28.68
CA SER A 267 -6.45 7.01 -27.67
C SER A 267 -5.72 6.76 -26.34
N GLN A 268 -5.62 5.48 -25.94
CA GLN A 268 -4.86 5.08 -24.75
C GLN A 268 -3.36 5.37 -24.90
N GLN A 269 -2.77 5.01 -26.04
CA GLN A 269 -1.35 5.28 -26.32
C GLN A 269 -1.03 6.78 -26.33
N GLU A 270 -1.90 7.61 -26.92
CA GLU A 270 -1.75 9.07 -26.88
C GLU A 270 -1.79 9.61 -25.46
N PHE A 271 -2.72 9.15 -24.62
CA PHE A 271 -2.80 9.54 -23.22
C PHE A 271 -1.53 9.15 -22.45
N LEU A 272 -1.06 7.92 -22.64
CA LEU A 272 0.15 7.41 -21.98
C LEU A 272 1.39 8.23 -22.39
N GLN A 273 1.51 8.56 -23.66
CA GLN A 273 2.64 9.37 -24.14
C GLN A 273 2.60 10.79 -23.58
N GLU A 274 1.43 11.44 -23.52
CA GLU A 274 1.26 12.77 -22.93
C GLU A 274 1.54 12.74 -21.41
N SER A 275 1.09 11.71 -20.70
CA SER A 275 1.36 11.51 -19.27
C SER A 275 2.86 11.35 -19.00
N LEU A 276 3.57 10.58 -19.84
CA LEU A 276 5.02 10.46 -19.75
C LEU A 276 5.72 11.80 -19.98
N TRP A 277 5.34 12.53 -21.03
CA TRP A 277 5.90 13.87 -21.29
C TRP A 277 5.62 14.86 -20.15
N HIS A 278 4.45 14.77 -19.49
CA HIS A 278 4.15 15.58 -18.34
C HIS A 278 5.13 15.31 -17.18
N SER A 279 5.43 14.05 -16.87
CA SER A 279 6.43 13.70 -15.86
C SER A 279 7.86 14.07 -16.28
N GLN A 280 8.22 13.92 -17.54
CA GLN A 280 9.51 14.41 -18.06
C GLN A 280 9.62 15.93 -17.93
N SER A 281 8.54 16.65 -18.22
CA SER A 281 8.47 18.11 -18.05
C SER A 281 8.66 18.51 -16.58
N PHE A 282 8.11 17.75 -15.64
CA PHE A 282 8.27 18.00 -14.22
C PHE A 282 9.70 17.72 -13.74
N THR A 283 10.33 16.63 -14.17
CA THR A 283 11.74 16.34 -13.80
C THR A 283 12.71 17.38 -14.41
N HIS A 284 12.47 17.86 -15.64
CA HIS A 284 13.20 18.97 -16.23
C HIS A 284 13.02 20.26 -15.39
N PHE A 285 11.79 20.58 -14.98
CA PHE A 285 11.49 21.74 -14.12
C PHE A 285 12.24 21.63 -12.78
N ILE A 286 12.22 20.46 -12.11
CA ILE A 286 12.94 20.24 -10.85
C ILE A 286 14.43 20.55 -11.02
N GLN A 287 15.07 20.00 -12.04
CA GLN A 287 16.51 20.25 -12.29
C GLN A 287 16.78 21.71 -12.60
N THR A 288 15.93 22.38 -13.38
CA THR A 288 16.06 23.80 -13.73
C THR A 288 15.97 24.69 -12.49
N GLN A 289 15.05 24.38 -11.56
CA GLN A 289 14.84 25.19 -10.36
C GLN A 289 15.83 24.87 -9.23
N LEU A 290 16.19 23.61 -9.04
CA LEU A 290 17.00 23.15 -7.89
C LEU A 290 18.46 22.87 -8.25
N GLY A 291 18.81 22.94 -9.54
CA GLY A 291 20.17 22.80 -10.04
C GLY A 291 20.57 21.37 -10.40
N ARG A 292 21.69 21.26 -11.09
CA ARG A 292 22.22 19.99 -11.64
C ARG A 292 22.89 19.08 -10.61
N ARG A 293 22.77 19.36 -9.33
CA ARG A 293 23.00 18.38 -8.28
C ARG A 293 22.01 17.20 -8.42
N TYR A 294 20.81 17.47 -8.94
CA TYR A 294 19.74 16.49 -9.12
C TYR A 294 19.62 16.12 -10.59
N GLY A 295 19.50 14.83 -10.89
CA GLY A 295 19.34 14.31 -12.24
C GLY A 295 18.46 13.08 -12.26
N LEU A 296 18.21 12.51 -13.45
CA LEU A 296 17.52 11.23 -13.58
C LEU A 296 18.44 10.11 -13.06
N ALA A 297 17.85 9.18 -12.31
CA ALA A 297 18.57 7.99 -11.86
C ALA A 297 18.82 7.02 -13.02
N GLU A 298 19.97 6.35 -13.00
CA GLU A 298 20.34 5.37 -14.02
C GLU A 298 19.93 3.95 -13.61
N ASN A 299 19.57 3.12 -14.59
CA ASN A 299 19.38 1.67 -14.42
C ASN A 299 18.36 1.27 -13.33
N ILE A 300 17.29 2.04 -13.17
CA ILE A 300 16.22 1.70 -12.23
C ILE A 300 15.27 0.69 -12.86
N PHE A 301 14.61 1.04 -13.96
CA PHE A 301 13.62 0.19 -14.63
C PHE A 301 14.21 -0.53 -15.86
N PRO A 302 13.69 -1.72 -16.22
CA PRO A 302 14.13 -2.47 -17.39
C PRO A 302 13.95 -1.70 -18.69
N THR A 303 15.02 -1.58 -19.49
CA THR A 303 15.01 -0.88 -20.79
C THR A 303 14.24 -1.62 -21.88
N SER A 304 13.84 -2.87 -21.65
CA SER A 304 12.97 -3.63 -22.56
C SER A 304 11.56 -3.01 -22.70
N HIS A 305 11.14 -2.20 -21.73
CA HIS A 305 9.80 -1.61 -21.69
C HIS A 305 9.80 -0.07 -21.66
N THR A 306 10.92 0.56 -21.37
CA THR A 306 11.05 2.03 -21.33
C THR A 306 12.30 2.50 -22.05
N LYS A 307 12.21 3.61 -22.80
CA LYS A 307 13.37 4.24 -23.44
C LYS A 307 14.28 4.95 -22.43
N ASN A 308 13.76 5.30 -21.25
CA ASN A 308 14.51 5.96 -20.19
C ASN A 308 14.30 5.19 -18.88
N PRO A 309 15.33 4.52 -18.36
CA PRO A 309 15.22 3.66 -17.18
C PRO A 309 14.97 4.40 -15.86
N ALA A 310 14.86 5.72 -15.86
CA ALA A 310 14.44 6.50 -14.70
C ALA A 310 12.91 6.60 -14.54
N PHE A 311 12.15 6.31 -15.59
CA PHE A 311 10.70 6.37 -15.57
C PHE A 311 10.10 4.97 -15.43
N ALA A 312 9.06 4.87 -14.59
CA ALA A 312 8.33 3.63 -14.35
C ALA A 312 7.83 2.99 -15.66
N LEU A 313 7.53 1.69 -15.61
CA LEU A 313 7.11 0.93 -16.80
C LEU A 313 5.71 1.34 -17.28
N HIS A 314 4.88 1.82 -16.36
CA HIS A 314 3.54 2.35 -16.60
C HIS A 314 3.17 3.36 -15.51
N PRO A 315 2.12 4.18 -15.73
CA PRO A 315 1.65 5.09 -14.70
C PRO A 315 1.14 4.35 -13.45
N TYR A 316 1.25 4.98 -12.31
CA TYR A 316 0.50 4.63 -11.13
C TYR A 316 -0.98 5.01 -11.35
N TYR A 317 -1.79 4.03 -11.69
CA TYR A 317 -3.25 4.19 -11.80
C TYR A 317 -3.86 4.12 -10.40
N ARG A 318 -4.67 5.12 -10.03
CA ARG A 318 -5.35 5.17 -8.73
C ARG A 318 -6.72 4.53 -8.76
N GLU A 319 -7.32 4.44 -9.95
CA GLU A 319 -8.66 3.92 -10.14
C GLU A 319 -8.75 3.14 -11.46
N SER A 320 -9.69 2.20 -11.52
CA SER A 320 -9.93 1.35 -12.67
C SER A 320 -11.43 1.23 -12.95
N ARG A 321 -11.83 0.41 -13.92
CA ARG A 321 -13.21 -0.13 -13.94
C ARG A 321 -13.43 -0.84 -12.62
N ARG A 322 -14.53 -0.54 -11.94
CA ARG A 322 -14.87 -1.09 -10.61
C ARG A 322 -16.04 -2.06 -10.77
N LEU A 323 -15.84 -3.30 -10.33
CA LEU A 323 -16.81 -4.38 -10.42
C LEU A 323 -18.17 -3.96 -9.85
N GLN A 324 -19.28 -4.42 -10.45
CA GLN A 324 -20.56 -4.56 -9.77
C GLN A 324 -20.61 -5.96 -9.15
N GLY A 325 -20.17 -6.03 -7.89
CA GLY A 325 -20.07 -7.28 -7.15
C GLY A 325 -21.31 -7.59 -6.31
N ILE A 326 -21.27 -8.72 -5.62
CA ILE A 326 -22.33 -9.11 -4.66
C ILE A 326 -22.49 -8.05 -3.57
N THR A 327 -21.38 -7.47 -3.11
CA THR A 327 -21.34 -6.38 -2.12
C THR A 327 -20.53 -5.22 -2.70
N THR A 328 -21.01 -3.98 -2.54
CA THR A 328 -20.27 -2.77 -2.92
C THR A 328 -19.83 -2.03 -1.66
N ILE A 329 -18.53 -1.74 -1.55
CA ILE A 329 -17.96 -0.93 -0.47
C ILE A 329 -18.27 0.54 -0.75
N ARG A 330 -18.81 1.27 0.23
CA ARG A 330 -19.22 2.67 0.13
C ARG A 330 -18.49 3.50 1.17
N GLU A 331 -18.58 4.81 1.09
CA GLU A 331 -17.96 5.73 2.05
C GLU A 331 -18.31 5.37 3.50
N GLN A 332 -19.56 5.12 3.81
CA GLN A 332 -20.00 4.78 5.18
C GLN A 332 -19.44 3.45 5.69
N ASP A 333 -18.92 2.60 4.82
CA ASP A 333 -18.31 1.32 5.19
C ASP A 333 -16.83 1.45 5.55
N ILE A 334 -16.21 2.61 5.27
CA ILE A 334 -14.82 2.93 5.59
C ILE A 334 -14.66 4.06 6.63
N LEU A 335 -15.74 4.75 6.98
CA LEU A 335 -15.75 5.80 7.99
C LEU A 335 -15.81 5.22 9.42
N PRO A 336 -15.29 5.96 10.43
CA PRO A 336 -15.38 5.50 11.81
C PRO A 336 -16.84 5.45 12.28
N ILE A 337 -17.20 4.42 13.03
CA ILE A 337 -18.47 4.38 13.75
C ILE A 337 -18.54 5.56 14.73
N THR A 338 -19.74 6.04 15.00
CA THR A 338 -19.95 7.21 15.87
C THR A 338 -19.25 7.04 17.23
N GLY A 339 -18.36 7.97 17.58
CA GLY A 339 -17.55 7.90 18.80
C GLY A 339 -16.48 6.81 18.81
N GLY A 340 -16.24 6.15 17.65
CA GLY A 340 -15.26 5.08 17.51
C GLY A 340 -14.02 5.50 16.72
N ARG A 341 -13.09 4.55 16.56
CA ARG A 341 -11.80 4.70 15.86
C ARG A 341 -11.65 3.74 14.67
N VAL A 342 -12.65 2.89 14.45
CA VAL A 342 -12.69 1.87 13.40
C VAL A 342 -14.00 1.95 12.64
N ALA A 343 -14.03 1.48 11.40
CA ALA A 343 -15.25 1.26 10.65
C ALA A 343 -15.99 0.02 11.19
N LYS A 344 -17.29 -0.07 10.94
CA LYS A 344 -18.07 -1.26 11.29
C LYS A 344 -17.62 -2.45 10.45
N LEU A 345 -17.75 -3.66 11.01
CA LEU A 345 -17.51 -4.88 10.24
C LEU A 345 -18.64 -5.09 9.22
N PRO A 346 -18.33 -5.61 8.00
CA PRO A 346 -19.34 -5.99 7.03
C PRO A 346 -20.07 -7.24 7.51
N ILE A 347 -21.39 -7.16 7.60
CA ILE A 347 -22.25 -8.25 8.04
C ILE A 347 -23.33 -8.44 6.98
N ASN A 348 -23.48 -9.66 6.47
CA ASN A 348 -24.51 -10.00 5.51
C ASN A 348 -25.91 -10.15 6.16
N ALA A 349 -26.93 -10.45 5.36
CA ALA A 349 -28.30 -10.60 5.83
C ALA A 349 -28.48 -11.74 6.85
N GLU A 350 -27.62 -12.74 6.81
CA GLU A 350 -27.59 -13.89 7.72
C GLU A 350 -26.83 -13.62 9.03
N GLY A 351 -26.28 -12.40 9.19
CA GLY A 351 -25.51 -12.02 10.39
C GLY A 351 -24.05 -12.48 10.37
N ILE A 352 -23.54 -12.95 9.23
CA ILE A 352 -22.18 -13.46 9.08
C ILE A 352 -21.23 -12.31 8.74
N CYS A 353 -20.07 -12.26 9.40
CA CYS A 353 -19.00 -11.31 9.06
C CYS A 353 -18.34 -11.70 7.75
N GLU A 354 -18.32 -10.79 6.78
CA GLU A 354 -17.76 -11.01 5.45
C GLU A 354 -16.31 -10.49 5.26
N ALA A 355 -15.67 -9.99 6.31
CA ALA A 355 -14.32 -9.42 6.23
C ALA A 355 -13.27 -10.46 5.81
N VAL A 356 -12.48 -10.17 4.76
CA VAL A 356 -11.40 -11.04 4.26
C VAL A 356 -10.05 -10.33 4.10
N ALA A 357 -10.05 -9.01 4.15
CA ALA A 357 -8.84 -8.18 4.14
C ALA A 357 -9.06 -6.92 4.97
N ILE A 358 -7.97 -6.25 5.37
CA ILE A 358 -8.02 -5.02 6.14
C ILE A 358 -7.37 -3.86 5.39
N GLY A 359 -7.85 -2.65 5.63
CA GLY A 359 -7.24 -1.39 5.21
C GLY A 359 -7.18 -0.39 6.36
N ASN A 360 -6.16 0.47 6.33
CA ASN A 360 -5.98 1.53 7.31
C ASN A 360 -5.30 2.72 6.61
N TYR A 361 -6.10 3.61 6.05
CA TYR A 361 -5.62 4.81 5.37
C TYR A 361 -6.68 5.92 5.39
N ALA A 362 -6.26 7.17 5.28
CA ALA A 362 -7.15 8.28 5.00
C ALA A 362 -7.84 8.08 3.63
N ASN A 363 -8.95 8.77 3.40
CA ASN A 363 -9.55 8.79 2.07
C ASN A 363 -8.82 9.86 1.25
N ASP A 364 -8.14 9.47 0.17
CA ASP A 364 -7.24 10.32 -0.59
C ASP A 364 -7.59 10.29 -2.08
N HIS A 365 -7.85 11.49 -2.64
CA HIS A 365 -8.25 11.66 -4.02
C HIS A 365 -7.33 12.65 -4.75
N HIS A 366 -7.09 12.40 -6.03
CA HIS A 366 -6.15 13.16 -6.84
C HIS A 366 -6.81 13.75 -8.09
N TYR A 367 -6.99 15.09 -8.07
CA TYR A 367 -7.52 15.87 -9.18
C TYR A 367 -6.63 17.10 -9.38
N PRO A 368 -5.75 17.16 -10.41
CA PRO A 368 -4.71 18.18 -10.57
C PRO A 368 -5.19 19.65 -10.55
N SER A 369 -6.46 19.92 -10.89
CA SER A 369 -7.05 21.26 -10.89
C SER A 369 -8.36 21.36 -10.12
N GLY A 370 -8.63 20.40 -9.24
CA GLY A 370 -9.85 20.37 -8.44
C GLY A 370 -9.64 19.74 -7.08
N ASP A 371 -10.63 19.85 -6.23
CA ASP A 371 -10.66 19.25 -4.90
C ASP A 371 -12.07 18.82 -4.54
N ILE A 372 -12.18 17.88 -3.60
CA ILE A 372 -13.44 17.40 -3.04
C ILE A 372 -13.38 17.38 -1.53
N SER A 373 -14.45 17.83 -0.89
CA SER A 373 -14.59 17.76 0.56
C SER A 373 -15.00 16.35 0.97
N LEU A 374 -14.08 15.61 1.58
CA LEU A 374 -14.30 14.24 2.06
C LEU A 374 -14.67 14.23 3.55
N GLN A 375 -15.46 13.25 3.96
CA GLN A 375 -15.75 13.02 5.37
C GLN A 375 -14.46 12.64 6.12
N PRO A 376 -14.23 13.19 7.34
CA PRO A 376 -13.04 12.89 8.12
C PRO A 376 -12.98 11.42 8.51
N LYS A 377 -11.86 10.77 8.22
CA LYS A 377 -11.54 9.40 8.68
C LYS A 377 -10.13 9.24 9.21
N SER A 378 -9.40 10.34 9.40
CA SER A 378 -8.10 10.33 10.04
C SER A 378 -8.23 10.22 11.55
N ILE A 379 -7.35 9.45 12.19
CA ILE A 379 -7.25 9.29 13.63
C ILE A 379 -5.81 9.53 14.10
N ARG A 380 -5.65 9.96 15.36
CA ARG A 380 -4.33 9.97 16.01
C ARG A 380 -4.03 8.59 16.56
N TRP A 381 -2.84 8.07 16.24
CA TRP A 381 -2.32 6.84 16.78
C TRP A 381 -0.79 6.83 16.75
N GLY A 382 -0.15 6.41 17.83
CA GLY A 382 1.30 6.28 17.89
C GLY A 382 2.08 7.58 17.63
N GLY A 383 1.54 8.74 17.99
CA GLY A 383 2.19 10.05 17.79
C GLY A 383 1.95 10.69 16.41
N ARG A 384 1.10 10.09 15.55
CA ARG A 384 0.88 10.55 14.18
C ARG A 384 -0.58 10.49 13.76
N TRP A 385 -0.90 11.09 12.62
CA TRP A 385 -2.17 10.88 11.94
C TRP A 385 -2.11 9.61 11.09
N THR A 386 -3.13 8.76 11.16
CA THR A 386 -3.36 7.61 10.29
C THR A 386 -4.84 7.55 9.88
N GLY A 387 -5.22 6.62 9.02
CA GLY A 387 -6.62 6.44 8.64
C GLY A 387 -7.43 5.63 9.64
N THR A 388 -8.74 5.70 9.54
CA THR A 388 -9.65 4.74 10.19
C THR A 388 -9.43 3.35 9.62
N ALA A 389 -9.27 2.35 10.47
CA ALA A 389 -9.19 0.95 10.04
C ALA A 389 -10.55 0.45 9.58
N PHE A 390 -10.57 -0.25 8.44
CA PHE A 390 -11.75 -0.83 7.81
C PHE A 390 -11.45 -2.21 7.23
N THR A 391 -12.46 -2.88 6.68
CA THR A 391 -12.31 -4.22 6.10
C THR A 391 -12.90 -4.29 4.69
N ILE A 392 -12.40 -5.24 3.91
CA ILE A 392 -12.90 -5.60 2.58
C ILE A 392 -13.79 -6.83 2.73
N PRO A 393 -15.09 -6.77 2.34
CA PRO A 393 -15.96 -7.93 2.32
C PRO A 393 -15.67 -8.86 1.15
N TYR A 394 -15.80 -10.16 1.33
CA TYR A 394 -15.58 -11.16 0.29
C TYR A 394 -16.46 -10.92 -0.94
N GLY A 395 -17.73 -10.56 -0.75
CA GLY A 395 -18.65 -10.26 -1.83
C GLY A 395 -18.22 -9.10 -2.75
N ALA A 396 -17.27 -8.24 -2.32
CA ALA A 396 -16.72 -7.20 -3.18
C ALA A 396 -15.73 -7.73 -4.25
N LEU A 397 -15.27 -8.96 -4.11
CA LEU A 397 -14.35 -9.62 -5.05
C LEU A 397 -15.10 -10.48 -6.10
N ILE A 398 -16.40 -10.71 -5.90
CA ILE A 398 -17.21 -11.65 -6.67
C ILE A 398 -18.21 -10.90 -7.56
N PRO A 399 -18.21 -11.12 -8.89
CA PRO A 399 -19.22 -10.55 -9.76
C PRO A 399 -20.64 -10.93 -9.35
N ALA A 400 -21.60 -10.01 -9.46
CA ALA A 400 -22.99 -10.27 -9.08
C ALA A 400 -23.65 -11.37 -9.92
N SER A 401 -23.29 -11.49 -11.20
CA SER A 401 -23.97 -12.38 -12.18
C SER A 401 -23.04 -13.30 -12.98
N THR A 402 -21.71 -13.22 -12.79
CA THR A 402 -20.75 -13.99 -13.59
C THR A 402 -20.00 -14.97 -12.70
N ASP A 403 -19.92 -16.23 -13.11
CA ASP A 403 -19.15 -17.28 -12.45
C ASP A 403 -17.75 -17.46 -13.08
N GLY A 404 -16.86 -18.19 -12.38
CA GLY A 404 -15.51 -18.46 -12.84
C GLY A 404 -14.56 -17.26 -12.77
N LEU A 405 -14.99 -16.12 -12.21
CA LEU A 405 -14.22 -14.89 -12.09
C LEU A 405 -14.17 -14.39 -10.64
N LEU A 406 -12.99 -13.93 -10.24
CA LEU A 406 -12.77 -13.03 -9.11
C LEU A 406 -12.00 -11.80 -9.58
N VAL A 407 -12.12 -10.69 -8.88
CA VAL A 407 -11.26 -9.51 -9.06
C VAL A 407 -10.32 -9.39 -7.86
N CYS A 408 -9.10 -8.90 -8.06
CA CYS A 408 -8.10 -8.88 -7.00
C CYS A 408 -7.16 -7.65 -7.02
N GLU A 409 -7.55 -6.60 -7.73
CA GLU A 409 -6.84 -5.31 -7.80
C GLU A 409 -7.75 -4.15 -7.34
N LYS A 410 -7.48 -2.93 -7.81
CA LYS A 410 -8.33 -1.74 -7.57
C LYS A 410 -9.71 -1.84 -8.20
N ASN A 411 -9.94 -2.86 -9.02
CA ASN A 411 -11.17 -3.18 -9.73
C ASN A 411 -12.23 -3.88 -8.87
N ILE A 412 -12.05 -3.99 -7.55
CA ILE A 412 -13.07 -4.53 -6.64
C ILE A 412 -14.37 -3.73 -6.70
N SER A 413 -15.45 -4.30 -6.16
CA SER A 413 -16.74 -3.60 -6.05
C SER A 413 -16.69 -2.55 -4.94
N VAL A 414 -16.44 -1.31 -5.34
CA VAL A 414 -16.26 -0.15 -4.46
C VAL A 414 -16.80 1.09 -5.15
N SER A 415 -17.32 2.07 -4.39
CA SER A 415 -17.69 3.38 -4.92
C SER A 415 -16.45 4.20 -5.30
N HIS A 416 -16.63 5.22 -6.15
CA HIS A 416 -15.59 6.18 -6.47
C HIS A 416 -15.02 6.84 -5.20
N ILE A 417 -15.89 7.26 -4.27
CA ILE A 417 -15.48 7.89 -3.01
C ILE A 417 -14.68 6.93 -2.12
N ALA A 418 -15.16 5.71 -1.91
CA ALA A 418 -14.46 4.75 -1.04
C ALA A 418 -13.16 4.21 -1.67
N ASN A 419 -13.02 4.27 -2.99
CA ASN A 419 -11.80 3.85 -3.69
C ASN A 419 -10.56 4.60 -3.19
N GLY A 420 -10.67 5.87 -2.82
CA GLY A 420 -9.56 6.65 -2.29
C GLY A 420 -8.84 6.04 -1.08
N ALA A 421 -9.51 5.18 -0.31
CA ALA A 421 -8.91 4.47 0.83
C ALA A 421 -8.58 3.00 0.52
N THR A 422 -9.32 2.34 -0.39
CA THR A 422 -9.16 0.89 -0.64
C THR A 422 -8.05 0.55 -1.63
N ARG A 423 -7.61 1.52 -2.45
CA ARG A 423 -6.63 1.35 -3.53
C ARG A 423 -5.17 1.26 -3.09
N LEU A 424 -4.87 1.42 -1.81
CA LEU A 424 -3.49 1.48 -1.31
C LEU A 424 -2.81 0.11 -1.38
N GLN A 425 -1.51 0.13 -1.65
CA GLN A 425 -0.70 -1.06 -1.93
C GLN A 425 -0.86 -2.18 -0.89
N PRO A 426 -0.78 -1.93 0.44
CA PRO A 426 -0.94 -2.99 1.43
C PRO A 426 -2.34 -3.58 1.45
N THR A 427 -3.37 -2.76 1.24
CA THR A 427 -4.77 -3.20 1.16
C THR A 427 -4.98 -4.08 -0.07
N VAL A 428 -4.50 -3.63 -1.24
CA VAL A 428 -4.60 -4.38 -2.51
C VAL A 428 -3.82 -5.70 -2.44
N MET A 429 -2.66 -5.71 -1.76
CA MET A 429 -1.91 -6.95 -1.55
C MET A 429 -2.68 -7.96 -0.70
N ASN A 430 -3.37 -7.50 0.36
CA ASN A 430 -4.23 -8.36 1.18
C ASN A 430 -5.48 -8.83 0.40
N ILE A 431 -6.06 -7.97 -0.46
CA ILE A 431 -7.14 -8.35 -1.39
C ILE A 431 -6.67 -9.49 -2.30
N GLY A 432 -5.49 -9.33 -2.92
CA GLY A 432 -4.90 -10.35 -3.77
C GLY A 432 -4.67 -11.67 -3.03
N GLN A 433 -4.14 -11.62 -1.81
CA GLN A 433 -3.97 -12.82 -0.98
C GLN A 433 -5.31 -13.52 -0.73
N ALA A 434 -6.35 -12.77 -0.36
CA ALA A 434 -7.68 -13.33 -0.11
C ALA A 434 -8.30 -13.94 -1.38
N ALA A 435 -8.18 -13.27 -2.53
CA ALA A 435 -8.68 -13.76 -3.81
C ALA A 435 -7.96 -15.04 -4.27
N GLY A 436 -6.62 -15.08 -4.14
CA GLY A 436 -5.83 -16.26 -4.48
C GLY A 436 -6.14 -17.47 -3.58
N MET A 437 -6.30 -17.24 -2.27
CA MET A 437 -6.74 -18.26 -1.32
C MET A 437 -8.14 -18.76 -1.66
N ALA A 438 -9.07 -17.86 -1.96
CA ALA A 438 -10.45 -18.22 -2.34
C ALA A 438 -10.47 -19.05 -3.63
N ALA A 439 -9.71 -18.67 -4.66
CA ALA A 439 -9.62 -19.41 -5.91
C ALA A 439 -9.11 -20.85 -5.69
N ALA A 440 -8.04 -21.02 -4.91
CA ALA A 440 -7.52 -22.34 -4.58
C ALA A 440 -8.53 -23.20 -3.82
N LEU A 441 -9.22 -22.63 -2.83
CA LEU A 441 -10.28 -23.32 -2.07
C LEU A 441 -11.48 -23.70 -2.96
N CYS A 442 -11.84 -22.86 -3.93
CA CYS A 442 -12.88 -23.19 -4.90
C CYS A 442 -12.50 -24.38 -5.77
N ILE A 443 -11.25 -24.44 -6.24
CA ILE A 443 -10.74 -25.58 -7.01
C ILE A 443 -10.75 -26.87 -6.15
N GLU A 444 -10.22 -26.80 -4.93
CA GLU A 444 -10.20 -27.95 -4.01
C GLU A 444 -11.59 -28.50 -3.72
N ARG A 445 -12.59 -27.62 -3.57
CA ARG A 445 -13.96 -27.99 -3.22
C ARG A 445 -14.88 -28.24 -4.43
N GLY A 446 -14.44 -27.92 -5.64
CA GLY A 446 -15.24 -28.03 -6.85
C GLY A 446 -16.46 -27.09 -6.85
N CYS A 447 -16.33 -25.87 -6.28
CA CYS A 447 -17.41 -24.88 -6.16
C CYS A 447 -17.04 -23.55 -6.85
N GLN A 448 -18.05 -22.71 -7.09
CA GLN A 448 -17.85 -21.35 -7.57
C GLN A 448 -17.53 -20.39 -6.40
N PRO A 449 -16.88 -19.22 -6.69
CA PRO A 449 -16.57 -18.25 -5.65
C PRO A 449 -17.77 -17.83 -4.77
N ARG A 450 -18.95 -17.67 -5.36
CA ARG A 450 -20.16 -17.31 -4.62
C ARG A 450 -20.70 -18.41 -3.69
N GLU A 451 -20.28 -19.66 -3.91
CA GLU A 451 -20.68 -20.82 -3.11
C GLU A 451 -19.70 -21.12 -1.98
N LEU A 452 -18.50 -20.50 -2.03
CA LEU A 452 -17.49 -20.70 -0.98
C LEU A 452 -17.93 -19.98 0.31
N PRO A 453 -18.14 -20.71 1.43
CA PRO A 453 -18.49 -20.06 2.69
C PRO A 453 -17.33 -19.16 3.16
N VAL A 454 -17.63 -17.89 3.41
CA VAL A 454 -16.61 -16.89 3.79
C VAL A 454 -15.83 -17.31 5.05
N ARG A 455 -16.47 -18.00 5.99
CA ARG A 455 -15.82 -18.47 7.22
C ARG A 455 -14.70 -19.49 6.95
N VAL A 456 -14.83 -20.30 5.87
CA VAL A 456 -13.77 -21.21 5.41
C VAL A 456 -12.58 -20.43 4.90
N LEU A 457 -12.82 -19.38 4.09
CA LEU A 457 -11.78 -18.49 3.59
C LEU A 457 -11.08 -17.74 4.73
N GLN A 458 -11.85 -17.18 5.67
CA GLN A 458 -11.30 -16.49 6.84
C GLN A 458 -10.38 -17.40 7.66
N GLU A 459 -10.82 -18.64 7.90
CA GLU A 459 -10.03 -19.61 8.66
C GLU A 459 -8.72 -19.97 7.96
N ALA A 460 -8.75 -20.17 6.63
CA ALA A 460 -7.57 -20.45 5.83
C ALA A 460 -6.57 -19.26 5.84
N LEU A 461 -7.06 -18.03 5.72
CA LEU A 461 -6.24 -16.81 5.81
C LEU A 461 -5.59 -16.65 7.17
N LEU A 462 -6.34 -16.87 8.25
CA LEU A 462 -5.86 -16.75 9.63
C LEU A 462 -4.84 -17.82 10.01
N GLN A 463 -4.93 -19.01 9.43
CA GLN A 463 -4.06 -20.15 9.72
C GLN A 463 -2.95 -20.36 8.68
N ASP A 464 -2.80 -19.47 7.69
CA ASP A 464 -1.69 -19.57 6.73
C ASP A 464 -0.35 -19.57 7.49
N SER A 465 0.38 -20.67 7.40
CA SER A 465 1.61 -20.90 8.17
C SER A 465 2.79 -20.03 7.72
N GLN A 466 2.74 -19.50 6.51
CA GLN A 466 3.81 -18.68 5.92
C GLN A 466 3.49 -17.17 5.94
N ALA A 467 2.20 -16.81 5.83
CA ALA A 467 1.75 -15.43 5.78
C ALA A 467 0.32 -15.31 6.34
N SER A 468 0.15 -15.58 7.63
CA SER A 468 -1.17 -15.45 8.28
C SER A 468 -1.71 -14.02 8.14
N ALA A 469 -2.91 -13.90 7.58
CA ALA A 469 -3.52 -12.63 7.29
C ALA A 469 -4.62 -12.28 8.31
N LYS A 470 -4.56 -11.07 8.84
CA LYS A 470 -5.58 -10.51 9.71
C LYS A 470 -6.85 -10.19 8.89
N VAL A 471 -8.01 -10.56 9.39
CA VAL A 471 -9.31 -10.24 8.78
C VAL A 471 -10.13 -9.24 9.61
N ILE A 472 -9.87 -9.14 10.91
CA ILE A 472 -10.48 -8.17 11.83
C ILE A 472 -9.41 -7.18 12.29
N PRO A 473 -9.54 -5.85 12.03
CA PRO A 473 -8.53 -4.87 12.41
C PRO A 473 -8.61 -4.57 13.92
N LEU A 474 -7.57 -4.97 14.64
CA LEU A 474 -7.39 -4.70 16.08
C LEU A 474 -6.05 -4.00 16.27
N PHE A 475 -6.05 -2.77 16.85
CA PHE A 475 -4.85 -1.95 17.00
C PHE A 475 -3.85 -2.52 18.00
N ASN A 476 -4.34 -3.14 19.07
CA ASN A 476 -3.53 -3.61 20.20
C ASN A 476 -3.14 -5.10 20.12
N LEU A 477 -3.32 -5.75 18.96
CA LEU A 477 -3.12 -7.19 18.85
C LEU A 477 -2.28 -7.56 17.61
N THR A 478 -1.02 -7.90 17.83
CA THR A 478 -0.09 -8.37 16.81
C THR A 478 -0.16 -9.90 16.61
N PRO A 479 0.22 -10.44 15.44
CA PRO A 479 0.11 -11.89 15.15
C PRO A 479 0.94 -12.79 16.07
N ASP A 480 1.99 -12.28 16.69
CA ASP A 480 2.87 -13.05 17.60
C ASP A 480 2.27 -13.28 18.99
N ARG A 481 1.10 -12.69 19.28
CA ARG A 481 0.40 -12.87 20.55
C ARG A 481 -0.37 -14.18 20.59
N SER A 482 -0.21 -14.95 21.67
CA SER A 482 -0.82 -16.28 21.84
C SER A 482 -2.34 -16.31 21.68
N HIS A 483 -3.02 -15.21 21.96
CA HIS A 483 -4.48 -15.10 21.86
C HIS A 483 -4.96 -14.43 20.53
N TRP A 484 -4.03 -14.06 19.62
CA TRP A 484 -4.37 -13.39 18.36
C TRP A 484 -5.42 -14.15 17.56
N LEU A 485 -5.16 -15.42 17.24
CA LEU A 485 -6.07 -16.25 16.46
C LEU A 485 -7.45 -16.40 17.13
N LYS A 486 -7.46 -16.57 18.47
CA LYS A 486 -8.71 -16.65 19.25
C LYS A 486 -9.54 -15.39 19.11
N GLN A 487 -8.94 -14.19 19.17
CA GLN A 487 -9.65 -12.93 19.06
C GLN A 487 -10.13 -12.64 17.64
N GLN A 488 -9.34 -12.99 16.61
CA GLN A 488 -9.77 -12.89 15.22
C GLN A 488 -11.06 -13.75 15.00
N ARG A 489 -11.04 -15.02 15.42
CA ARG A 489 -12.20 -15.93 15.35
C ARG A 489 -13.38 -15.40 16.12
N TYR A 490 -13.16 -14.90 17.33
CA TYR A 490 -14.22 -14.39 18.18
C TYR A 490 -15.03 -13.28 17.51
N TYR A 491 -14.36 -12.33 16.85
CA TYR A 491 -15.06 -11.23 16.18
C TYR A 491 -15.59 -11.62 14.79
N CYS A 492 -15.03 -12.62 14.12
CA CYS A 492 -15.67 -13.22 12.94
C CYS A 492 -17.02 -13.87 13.30
N ASP A 493 -17.06 -14.58 14.42
CA ASP A 493 -18.25 -15.33 14.88
C ASP A 493 -19.25 -14.42 15.63
N ARG A 494 -18.80 -13.28 16.16
CA ARG A 494 -19.61 -12.29 16.93
C ARG A 494 -19.28 -10.86 16.51
N PRO A 495 -19.60 -10.47 15.27
CA PRO A 495 -19.21 -9.17 14.73
C PRO A 495 -19.84 -7.99 15.47
N SER A 496 -21.01 -8.16 16.09
CA SER A 496 -21.66 -7.14 16.92
C SER A 496 -20.90 -6.83 18.22
N SER A 497 -19.98 -7.70 18.64
CA SER A 497 -19.11 -7.50 19.81
C SER A 497 -17.83 -6.75 19.47
N TYR A 498 -17.60 -6.40 18.20
CA TYR A 498 -16.40 -5.71 17.75
C TYR A 498 -16.30 -4.32 18.40
N PRO A 499 -15.20 -4.00 19.10
CA PRO A 499 -15.12 -2.78 19.89
C PRO A 499 -14.94 -1.55 19.00
N ALA A 500 -15.71 -0.49 19.28
CA ALA A 500 -15.62 0.79 18.58
C ALA A 500 -14.23 1.44 18.65
N SER A 501 -13.46 1.15 19.72
CA SER A 501 -12.08 1.58 19.87
C SER A 501 -11.10 0.88 18.95
N GLY A 502 -11.47 -0.28 18.38
CA GLY A 502 -10.54 -1.15 17.65
C GLY A 502 -9.53 -1.87 18.55
N ASN A 503 -9.68 -1.82 19.87
CA ASN A 503 -8.82 -2.51 20.83
C ASN A 503 -9.59 -3.67 21.46
N CYS A 504 -9.08 -4.89 21.34
CA CYS A 504 -9.66 -5.99 22.09
C CYS A 504 -9.36 -5.82 23.60
N PRO A 505 -10.32 -6.16 24.50
CA PRO A 505 -10.04 -6.24 25.92
C PRO A 505 -8.96 -7.29 26.17
N LEU A 506 -7.78 -6.85 26.59
CA LEU A 506 -6.72 -7.75 27.03
C LEU A 506 -7.05 -8.10 28.49
N SER A 507 -7.20 -9.38 28.81
CA SER A 507 -7.08 -9.82 30.20
C SER A 507 -5.67 -9.49 30.64
N VAL A 508 -5.52 -8.58 31.60
CA VAL A 508 -4.22 -8.13 32.11
C VAL A 508 -3.56 -9.30 32.86
N ASP A 509 -2.88 -10.13 32.10
CA ASP A 509 -1.89 -11.04 32.70
C ASP A 509 -0.60 -10.22 32.91
N ARG A 510 -0.54 -9.52 34.05
CA ARG A 510 0.60 -8.67 34.45
C ARG A 510 1.89 -9.43 34.65
N SER A 511 1.90 -10.75 34.48
CA SER A 511 3.07 -11.61 34.68
C SER A 511 4.06 -11.63 33.50
N ILE A 512 3.74 -11.01 32.35
CA ILE A 512 4.59 -11.10 31.13
C ILE A 512 5.39 -9.80 30.85
N LEU A 513 5.28 -8.78 31.70
CA LEU A 513 6.02 -7.51 31.52
C LEU A 513 7.56 -7.62 31.75
N VAL A 514 8.09 -8.81 32.00
CA VAL A 514 9.53 -9.06 32.15
C VAL A 514 9.98 -10.23 31.28
N GLY A 515 9.91 -10.05 29.98
CA GLY A 515 10.39 -11.05 29.00
C GLY A 515 11.46 -10.43 28.08
N LYS A 516 12.74 -10.69 28.39
CA LYS A 516 13.88 -10.35 27.55
C LYS A 516 13.76 -11.00 26.18
N ARG A 517 13.47 -10.24 25.13
CA ARG A 517 13.85 -10.65 23.76
C ARG A 517 15.23 -10.07 23.45
N GLN A 518 16.25 -10.93 23.43
CA GLN A 518 17.54 -10.63 22.83
C GLN A 518 17.40 -10.74 21.31
N CYS A 519 17.33 -9.62 20.61
CA CYS A 519 17.68 -9.58 19.20
C CYS A 519 19.19 -9.83 19.09
N ARG A 520 19.61 -10.96 18.53
CA ARG A 520 20.99 -11.19 18.14
C ARG A 520 21.32 -10.29 16.95
N VAL A 521 22.13 -9.28 17.18
CA VAL A 521 22.76 -8.47 16.13
C VAL A 521 24.01 -9.24 15.69
N PRO A 522 24.23 -9.51 14.40
CA PRO A 522 25.52 -10.00 13.90
C PRO A 522 26.55 -8.90 14.01
N THR A 523 27.65 -9.15 14.72
CA THR A 523 28.83 -8.29 14.76
C THR A 523 29.54 -8.36 13.42
N LEU A 524 29.59 -7.26 12.69
CA LEU A 524 30.45 -7.07 11.53
C LEU A 524 31.70 -6.26 11.89
N ASP A 525 32.80 -6.77 11.41
CA ASP A 525 34.18 -6.36 11.61
C ASP A 525 34.49 -4.94 11.07
N ARG A 526 35.36 -4.22 11.78
CA ARG A 526 35.74 -2.83 11.49
C ARG A 526 36.94 -2.76 10.56
N GLY A 527 36.78 -2.12 9.42
CA GLY A 527 37.90 -1.74 8.54
C GLY A 527 37.72 -0.40 7.84
N LYS A 528 38.58 0.57 8.23
CA LYS A 528 38.97 1.81 7.55
C LYS A 528 38.12 3.07 7.71
N ARG A 529 38.69 4.00 8.51
CA ARG A 529 38.27 5.41 8.69
C ARG A 529 38.63 6.25 7.45
N GLN A 530 37.64 6.98 6.95
CA GLN A 530 37.85 8.25 6.25
C GLN A 530 37.05 9.33 6.98
N CYS A 531 37.69 10.49 7.21
CA CYS A 531 37.07 11.65 7.84
C CYS A 531 35.84 12.09 7.04
N ARG A 532 34.66 11.94 7.67
CA ARG A 532 33.41 12.56 7.23
C ARG A 532 32.86 13.39 8.38
N VAL A 533 32.24 14.51 8.03
CA VAL A 533 31.36 15.30 8.91
C VAL A 533 30.46 14.31 9.67
N PRO A 534 30.18 14.49 10.98
CA PRO A 534 29.38 13.53 11.74
C PRO A 534 27.95 13.49 11.18
N THR A 535 27.70 12.60 10.24
CA THR A 535 26.35 12.13 9.94
C THR A 535 25.96 11.23 11.11
N LEU A 536 24.92 11.64 11.86
CA LEU A 536 24.31 10.73 12.83
C LEU A 536 23.98 9.43 12.09
N ASP A 537 24.55 8.33 12.61
CA ASP A 537 24.28 7.00 12.11
C ASP A 537 22.77 6.75 12.22
N ARG A 538 22.13 6.28 11.14
CA ARG A 538 20.71 5.91 11.13
C ARG A 538 20.43 4.59 11.86
N ALA A 539 21.44 3.97 12.44
CA ALA A 539 21.27 2.82 13.33
C ALA A 539 20.33 3.15 14.50
N GLN A 540 19.65 2.15 15.01
CA GLN A 540 18.87 2.28 16.24
C GLN A 540 19.80 2.73 17.37
N SER A 541 19.46 3.86 18.00
CA SER A 541 20.25 4.47 19.05
C SER A 541 19.37 4.86 20.22
N SER A 542 19.98 5.04 21.38
CA SER A 542 19.32 5.56 22.57
C SER A 542 19.27 7.09 22.50
N PHE A 543 18.11 7.65 22.78
CA PHE A 543 17.87 9.10 22.87
C PHE A 543 17.25 9.40 24.24
N SER A 544 17.85 10.33 24.96
CA SER A 544 17.36 10.79 26.27
C SER A 544 16.95 12.25 26.20
N GLY A 545 15.91 12.63 26.93
CA GLY A 545 15.41 14.00 26.92
C GLY A 545 14.21 14.19 27.84
N ILE A 546 13.57 15.35 27.72
CA ILE A 546 12.32 15.66 28.42
C ILE A 546 11.15 15.33 27.50
N PHE A 547 10.25 14.48 27.99
CA PHE A 547 9.06 14.04 27.27
C PHE A 547 7.95 15.10 27.36
N HIS A 548 7.34 15.42 26.23
CA HIS A 548 6.20 16.33 26.15
C HIS A 548 4.99 15.64 25.54
N ARG A 549 3.82 15.88 26.10
CA ARG A 549 2.53 15.52 25.50
C ARG A 549 1.80 16.79 25.12
N ARG A 550 1.68 17.07 23.80
CA ARG A 550 1.07 18.29 23.26
C ARG A 550 -0.43 18.18 23.03
N GLY A 551 -0.98 16.97 23.11
CA GLY A 551 -2.39 16.64 22.89
C GLY A 551 -2.62 15.14 22.97
N GLU A 552 -3.80 14.67 22.55
CA GLU A 552 -4.10 13.24 22.47
C GLU A 552 -3.12 12.56 21.51
N GLN A 553 -2.31 11.64 22.03
CA GLN A 553 -1.29 10.92 21.27
C GLN A 553 -0.40 11.86 20.40
N ASP A 554 -0.04 13.03 20.91
CA ASP A 554 0.91 13.96 20.28
C ASP A 554 2.15 14.09 21.16
N TYR A 555 3.18 13.32 20.81
CA TYR A 555 4.37 13.11 21.63
C TYR A 555 5.59 13.82 21.06
N ALA A 556 6.41 14.38 21.95
CA ALA A 556 7.68 14.96 21.58
C ALA A 556 8.74 14.71 22.67
N LEU A 557 10.02 14.79 22.31
CA LEU A 557 11.16 14.68 23.18
C LEU A 557 12.15 15.83 22.91
N THR A 558 12.37 16.68 23.91
CA THR A 558 13.46 17.66 23.84
C THR A 558 14.73 16.97 24.31
N LEU A 559 15.67 16.73 23.39
CA LEU A 559 16.83 15.88 23.63
C LEU A 559 17.84 16.52 24.58
N THR A 560 18.35 15.72 25.47
CA THR A 560 19.56 16.00 26.28
C THR A 560 20.74 15.17 25.79
N GLU A 561 20.47 14.00 25.19
CA GLU A 561 21.47 13.10 24.61
C GLU A 561 20.96 12.49 23.31
N PRO A 562 21.82 12.28 22.29
CA PRO A 562 23.26 12.60 22.26
C PRO A 562 23.52 14.11 22.13
N LEU A 563 24.64 14.58 22.68
CA LEU A 563 25.00 16.00 22.73
C LEU A 563 25.04 16.69 21.35
N SER A 564 25.33 15.96 20.29
CA SER A 564 25.37 16.49 18.90
C SER A 564 24.05 17.08 18.40
N ILE A 565 22.92 16.67 19.01
CA ILE A 565 21.56 17.15 18.68
C ILE A 565 20.78 17.56 19.94
N ALA A 566 21.47 17.75 21.06
CA ALA A 566 20.86 18.22 22.31
C ALA A 566 20.09 19.53 22.08
N HIS A 567 19.11 19.78 22.93
CA HIS A 567 18.19 20.94 22.91
C HIS A 567 17.25 21.03 21.68
N ARG A 568 17.31 20.07 20.75
CA ARG A 568 16.30 19.96 19.67
C ARG A 568 15.11 19.15 20.14
N THR A 569 13.92 19.59 19.77
CA THR A 569 12.68 18.85 20.03
C THR A 569 12.28 18.03 18.81
N TRP A 570 12.16 16.72 19.00
CA TRP A 570 11.76 15.77 17.99
C TRP A 570 10.39 15.20 18.30
N LYS A 571 9.57 14.99 17.27
CA LYS A 571 8.34 14.20 17.42
C LYS A 571 8.72 12.75 17.76
N LEU A 572 7.95 12.11 18.64
CA LEU A 572 8.02 10.68 18.85
C LEU A 572 6.91 10.02 18.07
N VAL A 573 7.26 9.00 17.29
CA VAL A 573 6.32 8.20 16.50
C VAL A 573 6.61 6.74 16.77
N THR A 574 5.58 5.93 16.96
CA THR A 574 5.69 4.47 17.04
C THR A 574 4.64 3.78 16.19
N LEU A 575 4.97 2.60 15.70
CA LEU A 575 4.04 1.70 14.99
C LEU A 575 3.66 0.50 15.86
N ASP A 576 4.27 0.40 17.05
CA ASP A 576 4.12 -0.72 17.97
C ASP A 576 3.11 -0.42 19.08
N PRO A 577 2.08 -1.29 19.30
CA PRO A 577 1.04 -1.03 20.27
C PRO A 577 1.51 -1.01 21.74
N GLU A 578 2.54 -1.77 22.10
CA GLU A 578 3.07 -1.74 23.47
C GLU A 578 3.82 -0.43 23.75
N THR A 579 4.60 0.02 22.78
CA THR A 579 5.29 1.30 22.85
C THR A 579 4.30 2.47 22.91
N ASP A 580 3.21 2.42 22.13
CA ASP A 580 2.15 3.44 22.17
C ASP A 580 1.46 3.47 23.54
N GLU A 581 1.12 2.32 24.10
CA GLU A 581 0.52 2.21 25.43
C GLU A 581 1.43 2.80 26.52
N LEU A 582 2.75 2.55 26.44
CA LEU A 582 3.73 3.15 27.36
C LEU A 582 3.77 4.68 27.23
N LEU A 583 3.80 5.21 26.01
CA LEU A 583 3.83 6.66 25.76
C LEU A 583 2.52 7.35 26.18
N ILE A 584 1.36 6.71 25.99
CA ILE A 584 0.07 7.22 26.46
C ILE A 584 0.05 7.39 27.98
N ASN A 585 0.63 6.45 28.72
CA ASN A 585 0.59 6.41 30.19
C ASN A 585 1.79 7.10 30.85
N TYR A 586 2.82 7.50 30.08
CA TYR A 586 3.99 8.15 30.65
C TYR A 586 3.69 9.59 31.09
N GLU A 587 4.23 10.02 32.21
CA GLU A 587 4.04 11.38 32.76
C GLU A 587 4.76 12.42 31.91
N ALA A 588 4.03 13.47 31.48
CA ALA A 588 4.62 14.58 30.73
C ALA A 588 5.62 15.38 31.58
N GLU A 589 6.54 16.08 30.92
CA GLU A 589 7.59 16.90 31.52
C GLU A 589 8.57 16.09 32.42
N LYS A 590 8.65 14.77 32.20
CA LYS A 590 9.60 13.89 32.86
C LYS A 590 10.73 13.44 31.93
N PRO A 591 11.92 13.12 32.49
CA PRO A 591 13.01 12.53 31.70
C PRO A 591 12.62 11.17 31.14
N LEU A 592 12.76 10.99 29.84
CA LEU A 592 12.47 9.75 29.12
C LEU A 592 13.68 9.34 28.29
N THR A 593 13.96 8.04 28.25
CA THR A 593 14.92 7.43 27.33
C THR A 593 14.19 6.48 26.39
N VAL A 594 14.43 6.63 25.09
CA VAL A 594 13.83 5.80 24.04
C VAL A 594 14.91 5.21 23.15
N TRP A 595 14.68 3.99 22.66
CA TRP A 595 15.42 3.41 21.55
C TRP A 595 14.66 3.68 20.27
N ALA A 596 15.29 4.41 19.37
CA ALA A 596 14.63 4.92 18.18
C ALA A 596 15.58 4.99 16.99
N ARG A 597 15.01 5.15 15.79
CA ARG A 597 15.71 5.56 14.58
C ARG A 597 15.30 6.99 14.22
N PRO A 598 16.26 7.89 13.96
CA PRO A 598 15.93 9.24 13.53
C PRO A 598 15.52 9.25 12.06
N ASN A 599 14.37 9.80 11.76
CA ASN A 599 13.98 10.17 10.40
C ASN A 599 14.21 11.67 10.20
N PHE A 600 15.26 12.03 9.46
CA PHE A 600 15.63 13.42 9.20
C PHE A 600 14.70 14.10 8.21
N SER A 601 14.09 13.35 7.31
CA SER A 601 13.12 13.86 6.33
C SER A 601 11.83 14.34 6.99
N GLY A 602 11.32 13.61 7.98
CA GLY A 602 10.08 13.93 8.70
C GLY A 602 10.31 14.61 10.06
N VAL A 603 11.55 14.73 10.51
CA VAL A 603 11.95 15.29 11.82
C VAL A 603 11.25 14.59 12.97
N TRP A 604 11.29 13.25 12.98
CA TRP A 604 10.79 12.42 14.07
C TRP A 604 11.76 11.32 14.47
N LEU A 605 11.56 10.80 15.67
CA LEU A 605 12.17 9.56 16.16
C LEU A 605 11.15 8.42 16.02
N LEU A 606 11.47 7.41 15.21
CA LEU A 606 10.69 6.18 15.14
C LEU A 606 11.07 5.28 16.31
N VAL A 607 10.21 5.25 17.31
CA VAL A 607 10.45 4.61 18.61
C VAL A 607 10.08 3.13 18.54
N PHE A 608 11.02 2.27 18.96
CA PHE A 608 10.84 0.82 19.05
C PHE A 608 10.72 0.33 20.49
N ARG A 609 11.27 1.10 21.46
CA ARG A 609 11.26 0.74 22.87
C ARG A 609 11.40 1.98 23.74
N VAL A 610 10.69 1.98 24.87
CA VAL A 610 10.82 2.96 25.95
C VAL A 610 11.59 2.30 27.10
N GLU A 611 12.60 3.00 27.65
CA GLU A 611 13.28 2.59 28.87
C GLU A 611 12.61 3.25 30.07
N LEU A 612 11.94 2.45 30.89
CA LEU A 612 11.45 2.89 32.18
C LEU A 612 12.61 2.81 33.16
N LYS A 613 13.07 3.95 33.71
CA LYS A 613 13.98 3.92 34.87
C LYS A 613 13.21 3.27 36.01
N GLU A 614 13.70 2.16 36.56
CA GLU A 614 13.21 1.63 37.81
C GLU A 614 13.27 2.75 38.84
N SER A 615 12.08 3.19 39.31
CA SER A 615 12.01 4.04 40.48
C SER A 615 12.63 3.23 41.62
N GLY A 616 13.83 3.60 42.03
CA GLY A 616 14.51 2.97 43.16
C GLY A 616 13.62 3.04 44.39
N PHE A 617 12.98 1.93 44.68
CA PHE A 617 12.47 1.70 46.03
C PHE A 617 13.71 1.61 46.95
N LEU A 618 14.10 2.74 47.52
CA LEU A 618 14.90 2.74 48.72
C LEU A 618 14.11 1.95 49.78
N GLN A 619 14.49 0.70 49.99
CA GLN A 619 14.25 0.03 51.27
C GLN A 619 14.91 0.91 52.33
N LYS A 620 14.10 1.69 53.04
CA LYS A 620 14.48 2.18 54.36
C LYS A 620 14.39 0.98 55.28
N SER A 621 15.57 0.55 55.70
CA SER A 621 15.80 -0.29 56.88
C SER A 621 15.17 0.28 58.16
#